data_9cabc25a42368ee9c957f6a96bfb0697
#
_entry.id   9cabc25a42368ee9c957f6a96bfb0697
#
_cell.length_a   1.000
_cell.length_b   1.000
_cell.length_c   1.000
_cell.angle_alpha   90.00
_cell.angle_beta   90.00
_cell.angle_gamma   90.00
#
_symmetry.space_group_name_H-M   'P 1'
#
loop_
_entity.id
_entity.type
_entity.pdbx_description
1 polymer ?
#
loop_
_entity_poly.entity_id
_entity_poly.type
_entity_poly.pdbx_seq_one_letter_code
_entity_poly.pdbx_strand_id
1 'polypeptide(L)'
;APRPEQQRVIAHLAQRFRSDLALYTADGELIAAFGRPLPPPPPNTEGEWLRGPGGPAWAFRLPDDRRLVVRALPRHRNPLVGLMLVLGGIALAVAVCAYPFVRGLTRRLERLQVGVEKLGAGNLAARVDVEGKDEVARLAESFNRSAERIEDLMKSHRMLLANASHELRTPLSRIRLGIDLLQHDPSYKPELERNIAELDQMIDEILLASRLGAIQKPQLEETVDLLAVAAEEGARYDDCAVGGSTAVVRGDRRLLSRMIRNLLDNARRHGAPPVRVSVRSEKDQAVVEVMDGGKGVPEAEREKVFTPFYRLAGDTEGAGLGLALVQQIARLHGGEAVVAPKTDYPSCFQVCLPTGAPA
;
A
#
# COMPACT_ATOMS: atom_id res chain seq x y z
N ALA A 1 79.36 -49.59 17.38
CA ALA A 1 78.42 -50.55 18.00
C ALA A 1 78.18 -51.72 17.02
N PRO A 2 77.99 -52.96 17.55
CA PRO A 2 77.68 -54.10 16.71
C PRO A 2 76.37 -53.89 15.94
N ARG A 3 76.28 -54.43 14.72
CA ARG A 3 75.07 -54.23 13.83
C ARG A 3 73.68 -54.46 14.51
N PRO A 4 73.53 -55.47 15.41
CA PRO A 4 72.20 -55.70 16.08
C PRO A 4 71.82 -54.60 17.08
N GLU A 5 72.75 -53.93 17.76
CA GLU A 5 72.42 -52.79 18.63
C GLU A 5 72.03 -51.56 17.86
N GLN A 6 72.69 -51.27 16.74
CA GLN A 6 72.36 -50.18 15.88
C GLN A 6 70.94 -50.34 15.27
N GLN A 7 70.54 -51.55 14.92
CA GLN A 7 69.20 -51.88 14.46
C GLN A 7 68.14 -51.56 15.54
N ARG A 8 68.38 -51.91 16.81
CA ARG A 8 67.46 -51.63 17.93
C ARG A 8 67.30 -50.11 18.16
N VAL A 9 68.38 -49.38 18.12
CA VAL A 9 68.37 -47.92 18.30
C VAL A 9 67.62 -47.24 17.16
N ILE A 10 67.87 -47.61 15.92
CA ILE A 10 67.12 -47.06 14.77
C ILE A 10 65.65 -47.41 14.85
N ALA A 11 65.29 -48.64 15.22
CA ALA A 11 63.86 -49.02 15.40
C ALA A 11 63.19 -48.23 16.51
N HIS A 12 63.85 -48.00 17.64
CA HIS A 12 63.30 -47.23 18.77
C HIS A 12 63.09 -45.75 18.37
N LEU A 13 64.09 -45.14 17.70
CA LEU A 13 64.00 -43.76 17.19
C LEU A 13 62.88 -43.61 16.14
N ALA A 14 62.78 -44.56 15.21
CA ALA A 14 61.76 -44.53 14.16
C ALA A 14 60.37 -44.61 14.74
N GLN A 15 60.11 -45.44 15.75
CA GLN A 15 58.82 -45.53 16.44
C GLN A 15 58.53 -44.24 17.23
N ARG A 16 59.52 -43.69 17.93
CA ARG A 16 59.34 -42.46 18.72
C ARG A 16 59.01 -41.27 17.89
N PHE A 17 59.69 -41.11 16.72
CA PHE A 17 59.47 -39.98 15.80
C PHE A 17 58.49 -40.29 14.69
N ARG A 18 57.87 -41.51 14.70
CA ARG A 18 56.95 -41.94 13.64
C ARG A 18 57.46 -41.62 12.24
N SER A 19 58.66 -42.05 11.97
CA SER A 19 59.38 -41.83 10.75
C SER A 19 60.04 -43.09 10.24
N ASP A 20 60.19 -43.23 8.93
CA ASP A 20 61.07 -44.22 8.34
C ASP A 20 62.51 -43.73 8.52
N LEU A 21 63.39 -44.58 9.03
CA LEU A 21 64.81 -44.28 9.29
C LEU A 21 65.72 -45.29 8.63
N ALA A 22 66.79 -44.83 8.00
CA ALA A 22 67.86 -45.71 7.52
C ALA A 22 69.19 -45.09 7.81
N LEU A 23 70.13 -45.90 8.36
CA LEU A 23 71.52 -45.53 8.65
C LEU A 23 72.45 -46.23 7.68
N TYR A 24 73.27 -45.42 7.04
CA TYR A 24 74.27 -45.88 6.05
C TYR A 24 75.74 -45.61 6.50
N THR A 25 76.72 -46.39 5.99
CA THR A 25 78.10 -46.12 6.12
C THR A 25 78.51 -44.91 5.27
N ALA A 26 79.77 -44.40 5.39
CA ALA A 26 80.32 -43.41 4.53
C ALA A 26 80.33 -43.84 3.04
N ASP A 27 80.52 -45.13 2.80
CA ASP A 27 80.54 -45.75 1.48
C ASP A 27 79.18 -46.08 0.90
N GLY A 28 78.04 -45.76 1.66
CA GLY A 28 76.70 -45.98 1.21
C GLY A 28 76.11 -47.37 1.45
N GLU A 29 76.81 -48.21 2.22
CA GLU A 29 76.24 -49.50 2.66
C GLU A 29 75.26 -49.35 3.78
N LEU A 30 74.14 -50.08 3.72
CA LEU A 30 73.09 -50.03 4.73
C LEU A 30 73.45 -50.71 6.01
N ILE A 31 73.53 -50.00 7.13
CA ILE A 31 73.83 -50.53 8.48
C ILE A 31 72.58 -51.01 9.20
N ALA A 32 71.57 -50.17 9.22
CA ALA A 32 70.32 -50.45 9.91
C ALA A 32 69.18 -49.65 9.27
N ALA A 33 68.00 -50.19 9.20
CA ALA A 33 66.78 -49.51 8.71
C ALA A 33 65.53 -49.94 9.44
N PHE A 34 64.58 -49.04 9.51
CA PHE A 34 63.25 -49.33 10.02
C PHE A 34 62.20 -48.56 9.19
N GLY A 35 61.15 -49.26 8.83
CA GLY A 35 60.07 -48.71 7.99
C GLY A 35 60.30 -49.05 6.50
N ARG A 36 59.74 -48.21 5.61
CA ARG A 36 59.85 -48.40 4.17
C ARG A 36 61.28 -48.16 3.68
N PRO A 37 61.71 -48.86 2.66
CA PRO A 37 63.07 -48.66 2.10
C PRO A 37 63.34 -47.19 1.74
N LEU A 38 64.46 -46.67 2.18
CA LEU A 38 64.95 -45.34 1.89
C LEU A 38 66.13 -45.43 0.92
N PRO A 39 66.26 -44.52 -0.05
CA PRO A 39 67.35 -44.57 -1.01
C PRO A 39 68.71 -44.25 -0.32
N PRO A 40 69.81 -44.84 -0.76
CA PRO A 40 71.11 -44.47 -0.28
C PRO A 40 71.44 -43.03 -0.57
N PRO A 41 72.00 -42.26 0.39
CA PRO A 41 72.34 -40.87 0.18
C PRO A 41 73.59 -40.74 -0.74
N PRO A 42 73.69 -39.67 -1.53
CA PRO A 42 74.88 -39.39 -2.34
C PRO A 42 76.14 -39.25 -1.47
N PRO A 43 77.35 -39.53 -2.05
CA PRO A 43 78.60 -39.56 -1.29
C PRO A 43 79.02 -38.27 -0.58
N ASN A 44 78.53 -37.11 -0.99
CA ASN A 44 78.87 -35.79 -0.41
C ASN A 44 77.66 -35.08 0.30
N THR A 45 76.72 -35.84 0.86
CA THR A 45 75.51 -35.28 1.52
C THR A 45 75.92 -34.67 2.88
N GLU A 46 75.79 -33.36 3.02
CA GLU A 46 75.89 -32.66 4.34
C GLU A 46 74.49 -32.34 4.96
N GLY A 47 73.42 -32.33 4.15
CA GLY A 47 72.00 -32.13 4.54
C GLY A 47 71.22 -31.85 3.27
N GLU A 48 70.56 -32.86 2.73
CA GLU A 48 69.89 -32.77 1.42
C GLU A 48 68.58 -33.54 1.36
N TRP A 49 67.62 -33.02 0.57
CA TRP A 49 66.36 -33.70 0.28
C TRP A 49 66.54 -34.79 -0.78
N LEU A 50 66.30 -36.01 -0.41
CA LEU A 50 66.28 -37.16 -1.33
C LEU A 50 64.89 -37.41 -1.86
N ARG A 51 64.76 -37.53 -3.16
CA ARG A 51 63.52 -38.00 -3.81
C ARG A 51 63.61 -39.49 -4.05
N GLY A 52 62.70 -40.22 -3.38
CA GLY A 52 62.62 -41.69 -3.55
C GLY A 52 61.18 -42.21 -3.59
N PRO A 53 60.98 -43.50 -3.92
CA PRO A 53 59.68 -44.11 -3.87
C PRO A 53 59.10 -44.03 -2.46
N GLY A 54 58.01 -43.32 -2.31
CA GLY A 54 57.33 -43.15 -1.00
C GLY A 54 57.41 -41.71 -0.43
N GLY A 55 57.97 -40.74 -1.18
CA GLY A 55 57.98 -39.32 -0.84
C GLY A 55 59.38 -38.78 -0.45
N PRO A 56 59.48 -37.49 -0.15
CA PRO A 56 60.74 -36.87 0.17
C PRO A 56 61.30 -37.39 1.49
N ALA A 57 62.59 -37.63 1.54
CA ALA A 57 63.35 -38.01 2.72
C ALA A 57 64.48 -37.00 2.91
N TRP A 58 64.86 -36.74 4.15
CA TRP A 58 66.00 -35.88 4.49
C TRP A 58 67.21 -36.69 4.89
N ALA A 59 68.35 -36.51 4.22
CA ALA A 59 69.57 -37.15 4.56
C ALA A 59 70.55 -36.16 5.25
N PHE A 60 71.21 -36.54 6.31
CA PHE A 60 72.19 -35.75 6.99
C PHE A 60 73.37 -36.59 7.47
N ARG A 61 74.56 -36.02 7.54
CA ARG A 61 75.80 -36.64 7.98
C ARG A 61 75.92 -36.55 9.50
N LEU A 62 76.23 -37.66 10.15
CA LEU A 62 76.54 -37.75 11.57
C LEU A 62 78.00 -37.44 11.84
N PRO A 63 78.47 -37.04 13.04
CA PRO A 63 79.80 -36.70 13.38
C PRO A 63 80.81 -37.86 13.17
N ASP A 64 80.37 -39.08 13.02
CA ASP A 64 81.13 -40.28 12.77
C ASP A 64 81.14 -40.74 11.29
N ASP A 65 80.86 -39.82 10.38
CA ASP A 65 80.82 -40.01 8.94
C ASP A 65 79.65 -40.89 8.43
N ARG A 66 78.86 -41.46 9.33
CA ARG A 66 77.65 -42.20 8.94
C ARG A 66 76.59 -41.24 8.47
N ARG A 67 75.65 -41.72 7.64
CA ARG A 67 74.53 -40.95 7.11
C ARG A 67 73.20 -41.48 7.59
N LEU A 68 72.41 -40.57 8.12
CA LEU A 68 71.08 -40.92 8.56
C LEU A 68 70.04 -40.31 7.56
N VAL A 69 69.20 -41.17 7.04
CA VAL A 69 68.12 -40.76 6.14
C VAL A 69 66.77 -40.91 6.90
N VAL A 70 66.00 -39.86 6.94
CA VAL A 70 64.75 -39.74 7.67
C VAL A 70 63.60 -39.41 6.74
N ARG A 71 62.49 -40.11 6.81
CA ARG A 71 61.23 -39.78 6.13
C ARG A 71 60.16 -39.66 7.17
N ALA A 72 59.59 -38.44 7.31
CA ALA A 72 58.40 -38.25 8.18
C ALA A 72 57.20 -38.93 7.57
N LEU A 73 56.49 -39.75 8.31
CA LEU A 73 55.24 -40.32 7.88
C LEU A 73 54.16 -39.22 7.90
N PRO A 74 53.44 -39.02 6.79
CA PRO A 74 52.39 -38.02 6.75
C PRO A 74 51.34 -38.33 7.81
N ARG A 75 51.00 -37.36 8.65
CA ARG A 75 49.85 -37.47 9.54
C ARG A 75 48.62 -37.68 8.71
N HIS A 76 47.99 -38.83 8.79
CA HIS A 76 46.66 -39.07 8.23
C HIS A 76 45.68 -38.14 8.99
N ARG A 77 45.59 -36.90 8.57
CA ARG A 77 44.42 -36.07 8.91
C ARG A 77 43.28 -36.54 8.01
N ASN A 78 42.27 -37.14 8.62
CA ASN A 78 41.07 -37.57 7.91
C ASN A 78 40.52 -36.35 7.13
N PRO A 79 40.56 -36.30 5.78
CA PRO A 79 40.17 -35.11 5.03
C PRO A 79 38.68 -34.79 5.24
N LEU A 80 37.88 -35.80 5.61
CA LEU A 80 36.46 -35.64 5.94
C LEU A 80 36.24 -34.77 7.19
N VAL A 81 37.10 -34.87 8.22
CA VAL A 81 36.99 -34.01 9.40
C VAL A 81 37.26 -32.56 9.08
N GLY A 82 38.25 -32.29 8.24
CA GLY A 82 38.54 -30.94 7.76
C GLY A 82 37.38 -30.35 6.95
N LEU A 83 36.82 -31.15 6.05
CA LEU A 83 35.64 -30.76 5.27
C LEU A 83 34.43 -30.45 6.16
N MET A 84 34.13 -31.31 7.13
CA MET A 84 33.02 -31.11 8.07
C MET A 84 33.16 -29.85 8.92
N LEU A 85 34.39 -29.51 9.35
CA LEU A 85 34.65 -28.26 10.09
C LEU A 85 34.43 -27.02 9.23
N VAL A 86 34.86 -27.07 7.96
CA VAL A 86 34.65 -25.95 7.02
C VAL A 86 33.17 -25.77 6.72
N LEU A 87 32.44 -26.84 6.40
CA LEU A 87 30.98 -26.79 6.16
C LEU A 87 30.22 -26.30 7.39
N GLY A 88 30.58 -26.80 8.58
CA GLY A 88 29.99 -26.34 9.84
C GLY A 88 30.26 -24.85 10.10
N GLY A 89 31.46 -24.37 9.82
CA GLY A 89 31.81 -22.95 9.89
C GLY A 89 31.02 -22.07 8.95
N ILE A 90 30.85 -22.50 7.69
CA ILE A 90 30.02 -21.79 6.70
C ILE A 90 28.56 -21.76 7.14
N ALA A 91 28.00 -22.90 7.55
CA ALA A 91 26.61 -22.96 8.02
C ALA A 91 26.37 -22.06 9.24
N LEU A 92 27.28 -22.03 10.19
CA LEU A 92 27.21 -21.14 11.35
C LEU A 92 27.29 -19.66 10.94
N ALA A 93 28.20 -19.30 10.04
CA ALA A 93 28.33 -17.94 9.54
C ALA A 93 27.06 -17.48 8.84
N VAL A 94 26.47 -18.32 7.98
CA VAL A 94 25.20 -18.04 7.30
C VAL A 94 24.08 -17.87 8.32
N ALA A 95 23.98 -18.76 9.32
CA ALA A 95 22.95 -18.68 10.36
C ALA A 95 23.08 -17.36 11.17
N VAL A 96 24.28 -16.98 11.58
CA VAL A 96 24.54 -15.76 12.35
C VAL A 96 24.21 -14.50 11.53
N CYS A 97 24.53 -14.49 10.24
CA CYS A 97 24.21 -13.36 9.37
C CYS A 97 22.72 -13.28 9.00
N ALA A 98 22.07 -14.41 8.75
CA ALA A 98 20.66 -14.45 8.34
C ALA A 98 19.70 -14.21 9.51
N TYR A 99 20.05 -14.63 10.72
CA TYR A 99 19.17 -14.55 11.91
C TYR A 99 18.64 -13.14 12.20
N PRO A 100 19.47 -12.07 12.29
CA PRO A 100 18.96 -10.73 12.56
C PRO A 100 18.06 -10.21 11.45
N PHE A 101 18.35 -10.58 10.19
CA PHE A 101 17.53 -10.19 9.05
C PHE A 101 16.14 -10.84 9.10
N VAL A 102 16.09 -12.16 9.27
CA VAL A 102 14.82 -12.91 9.37
C VAL A 102 14.01 -12.42 10.57
N ARG A 103 14.67 -12.22 11.73
CA ARG A 103 13.99 -11.73 12.94
C ARG A 103 13.43 -10.31 12.75
N GLY A 104 14.15 -9.44 12.05
CA GLY A 104 13.69 -8.09 11.71
C GLY A 104 12.44 -8.11 10.84
N LEU A 105 12.45 -8.96 9.79
CA LEU A 105 11.33 -9.13 8.89
C LEU A 105 10.09 -9.69 9.61
N THR A 106 10.28 -10.74 10.42
CA THR A 106 9.18 -11.36 11.19
C THR A 106 8.52 -10.36 12.13
N ARG A 107 9.30 -9.56 12.85
CA ARG A 107 8.76 -8.53 13.75
C ARG A 107 7.94 -7.46 13.03
N ARG A 108 8.36 -7.05 11.83
CA ARG A 108 7.59 -6.08 11.03
C ARG A 108 6.25 -6.66 10.56
N LEU A 109 6.25 -7.94 10.14
CA LEU A 109 5.02 -8.65 9.77
C LEU A 109 4.08 -8.84 10.96
N GLU A 110 4.60 -9.18 12.14
CA GLU A 110 3.81 -9.28 13.38
C GLU A 110 3.16 -7.93 13.74
N ARG A 111 3.88 -6.81 13.62
CA ARG A 111 3.32 -5.47 13.85
C ARG A 111 2.20 -5.13 12.86
N LEU A 112 2.40 -5.49 11.59
CA LEU A 112 1.38 -5.32 10.57
C LEU A 112 0.13 -6.15 10.89
N GLN A 113 0.30 -7.41 11.27
CA GLN A 113 -0.80 -8.29 11.68
C GLN A 113 -1.58 -7.69 12.86
N VAL A 114 -0.88 -7.24 13.91
CA VAL A 114 -1.51 -6.57 15.06
C VAL A 114 -2.26 -5.31 14.64
N GLY A 115 -1.71 -4.54 13.66
CA GLY A 115 -2.39 -3.38 13.09
C GLY A 115 -3.71 -3.74 12.40
N VAL A 116 -3.68 -4.79 11.58
CA VAL A 116 -4.88 -5.33 10.90
C VAL A 116 -5.93 -5.82 11.92
N GLU A 117 -5.52 -6.55 12.94
CA GLU A 117 -6.41 -7.04 14.00
C GLU A 117 -7.05 -5.89 14.79
N LYS A 118 -6.29 -4.84 15.13
CA LYS A 118 -6.82 -3.63 15.79
C LYS A 118 -7.85 -2.92 14.93
N LEU A 119 -7.56 -2.77 13.63
CA LEU A 119 -8.50 -2.18 12.68
C LEU A 119 -9.79 -3.00 12.59
N GLY A 120 -9.67 -4.35 12.46
CA GLY A 120 -10.80 -5.28 12.43
C GLY A 120 -11.62 -5.30 13.72
N ALA A 121 -10.99 -5.03 14.86
CA ALA A 121 -11.66 -4.87 16.16
C ALA A 121 -12.36 -3.51 16.34
N GLY A 122 -12.36 -2.64 15.28
CA GLY A 122 -13.05 -1.35 15.29
C GLY A 122 -12.19 -0.15 15.68
N ASN A 123 -10.91 -0.32 15.96
CA ASN A 123 -10.00 0.82 16.14
C ASN A 123 -9.56 1.37 14.78
N LEU A 124 -10.38 2.26 14.22
CA LEU A 124 -10.16 2.86 12.91
C LEU A 124 -8.93 3.79 12.85
N ALA A 125 -8.47 4.27 14.00
CA ALA A 125 -7.27 5.09 14.10
C ALA A 125 -5.96 4.26 14.13
N ALA A 126 -6.06 2.91 14.09
CA ALA A 126 -4.88 2.06 14.07
C ALA A 126 -4.04 2.32 12.82
N ARG A 127 -2.74 2.56 13.04
CA ARG A 127 -1.73 2.70 11.96
C ARG A 127 -0.53 1.85 12.31
N VAL A 128 0.23 1.50 11.30
CA VAL A 128 1.46 0.72 11.40
C VAL A 128 2.63 1.59 10.95
N ASP A 129 3.74 1.50 11.68
CA ASP A 129 4.96 2.22 11.34
C ASP A 129 5.51 1.71 10.00
N VAL A 130 5.85 2.64 9.11
CA VAL A 130 6.48 2.34 7.81
C VAL A 130 7.99 2.36 8.00
N GLU A 131 8.60 1.18 8.11
CA GLU A 131 10.03 1.04 8.29
C GLU A 131 10.68 0.45 7.03
N GLY A 132 11.72 1.08 6.51
CA GLY A 132 12.48 0.60 5.35
C GLY A 132 11.94 1.09 4.00
N LYS A 133 12.37 0.40 2.92
CA LYS A 133 11.98 0.71 1.52
C LYS A 133 11.69 -0.58 0.73
N ASP A 134 11.42 -1.66 1.44
CA ASP A 134 11.16 -2.99 0.91
C ASP A 134 9.65 -3.23 0.68
N GLU A 135 9.29 -4.45 0.30
CA GLU A 135 7.90 -4.85 0.04
C GLU A 135 7.04 -4.76 1.29
N VAL A 136 7.62 -4.95 2.49
CA VAL A 136 6.90 -4.83 3.77
C VAL A 136 6.57 -3.37 4.06
N ALA A 137 7.48 -2.45 3.78
CA ALA A 137 7.21 -1.01 3.91
C ALA A 137 6.07 -0.57 2.96
N ARG A 138 6.08 -1.02 1.70
CA ARG A 138 5.01 -0.75 0.73
C ARG A 138 3.66 -1.33 1.17
N LEU A 139 3.68 -2.51 1.80
CA LEU A 139 2.46 -3.13 2.35
C LEU A 139 1.93 -2.34 3.54
N ALA A 140 2.81 -1.87 4.45
CA ALA A 140 2.43 -1.01 5.57
C ALA A 140 1.82 0.32 5.11
N GLU A 141 2.39 0.97 4.07
CA GLU A 141 1.82 2.15 3.46
C GLU A 141 0.43 1.89 2.86
N SER A 142 0.28 0.77 2.13
CA SER A 142 -0.99 0.39 1.53
C SER A 142 -2.06 0.12 2.61
N PHE A 143 -1.68 -0.53 3.71
CA PHE A 143 -2.54 -0.72 4.86
C PHE A 143 -2.98 0.62 5.47
N ASN A 144 -2.03 1.54 5.74
CA ASN A 144 -2.34 2.85 6.32
C ASN A 144 -3.28 3.67 5.43
N ARG A 145 -3.08 3.67 4.10
CA ARG A 145 -4.02 4.31 3.15
C ARG A 145 -5.40 3.69 3.18
N SER A 146 -5.49 2.36 3.31
CA SER A 146 -6.78 1.67 3.40
C SER A 146 -7.48 1.96 4.72
N ALA A 147 -6.74 1.99 5.83
CA ALA A 147 -7.25 2.34 7.15
C ALA A 147 -7.78 3.77 7.20
N GLU A 148 -7.07 4.73 6.59
CA GLU A 148 -7.50 6.12 6.47
C GLU A 148 -8.81 6.24 5.68
N ARG A 149 -8.91 5.57 4.54
CA ARG A 149 -10.15 5.56 3.74
C ARG A 149 -11.33 4.98 4.51
N ILE A 150 -11.13 3.89 5.26
CA ILE A 150 -12.19 3.28 6.08
C ILE A 150 -12.60 4.23 7.21
N GLU A 151 -11.63 4.88 7.87
CA GLU A 151 -11.91 5.86 8.93
C GLU A 151 -12.74 7.04 8.40
N ASP A 152 -12.36 7.61 7.24
CA ASP A 152 -13.07 8.71 6.60
C ASP A 152 -14.48 8.32 6.16
N LEU A 153 -14.64 7.13 5.57
CA LEU A 153 -15.94 6.59 5.21
C LEU A 153 -16.85 6.43 6.44
N MET A 154 -16.31 5.89 7.52
CA MET A 154 -17.07 5.69 8.76
C MET A 154 -17.42 7.01 9.45
N LYS A 155 -16.54 8.00 9.43
CA LYS A 155 -16.83 9.36 9.93
C LYS A 155 -17.94 10.01 9.12
N SER A 156 -17.82 9.97 7.79
CA SER A 156 -18.82 10.51 6.88
C SER A 156 -20.19 9.84 7.09
N HIS A 157 -20.20 8.50 7.18
CA HIS A 157 -21.42 7.73 7.40
C HIS A 157 -22.09 8.05 8.76
N ARG A 158 -21.31 8.13 9.84
CA ARG A 158 -21.82 8.51 11.17
C ARG A 158 -22.40 9.93 11.16
N MET A 159 -21.71 10.87 10.54
CA MET A 159 -22.18 12.25 10.41
C MET A 159 -23.48 12.33 9.60
N LEU A 160 -23.56 11.56 8.50
CA LEU A 160 -24.73 11.46 7.66
C LEU A 160 -25.94 10.93 8.45
N LEU A 161 -25.79 9.85 9.22
CA LEU A 161 -26.85 9.29 10.04
C LEU A 161 -27.28 10.21 11.19
N ALA A 162 -26.34 10.87 11.86
CA ALA A 162 -26.63 11.81 12.93
C ALA A 162 -27.44 13.00 12.41
N ASN A 163 -27.00 13.63 11.34
CA ASN A 163 -27.66 14.76 10.73
C ASN A 163 -29.01 14.37 10.12
N ALA A 164 -29.08 13.22 9.43
CA ALA A 164 -30.36 12.69 8.92
C ALA A 164 -31.39 12.53 10.02
N SER A 165 -30.98 12.01 11.20
CA SER A 165 -31.89 11.84 12.33
C SER A 165 -32.46 13.17 12.85
N HIS A 166 -31.66 14.23 12.80
CA HIS A 166 -32.12 15.57 13.18
C HIS A 166 -33.03 16.20 12.14
N GLU A 167 -32.66 16.12 10.87
CA GLU A 167 -33.42 16.70 9.75
C GLU A 167 -34.77 15.97 9.51
N LEU A 168 -34.84 14.66 9.73
CA LEU A 168 -36.09 13.89 9.64
C LEU A 168 -37.06 14.19 10.81
N ARG A 169 -36.56 14.59 11.96
CA ARG A 169 -37.42 14.88 13.13
C ARG A 169 -38.33 16.08 12.91
N THR A 170 -37.83 17.11 12.22
CA THR A 170 -38.56 18.36 11.97
C THR A 170 -39.82 18.15 11.13
N PRO A 171 -39.75 17.56 9.89
CA PRO A 171 -40.94 17.30 9.10
C PRO A 171 -41.88 16.30 9.78
N LEU A 172 -41.34 15.30 10.48
CA LEU A 172 -42.17 14.34 11.25
C LEU A 172 -42.97 15.03 12.34
N SER A 173 -42.39 16.01 13.06
CA SER A 173 -43.11 16.81 14.06
C SER A 173 -44.20 17.68 13.44
N ARG A 174 -43.93 18.28 12.26
CA ARG A 174 -44.91 19.05 11.49
C ARG A 174 -46.07 18.17 11.00
N ILE A 175 -45.74 16.95 10.51
CA ILE A 175 -46.77 15.97 10.08
C ILE A 175 -47.64 15.59 11.26
N ARG A 176 -47.04 15.30 12.44
CA ARG A 176 -47.79 14.95 13.64
C ARG A 176 -48.75 16.08 14.07
N LEU A 177 -48.26 17.32 14.10
CA LEU A 177 -49.06 18.49 14.39
C LEU A 177 -50.19 18.69 13.33
N GLY A 178 -49.85 18.52 12.03
CA GLY A 178 -50.78 18.62 10.92
C GLY A 178 -51.92 17.59 11.00
N ILE A 179 -51.65 16.37 11.49
CA ILE A 179 -52.68 15.34 11.72
C ILE A 179 -53.64 15.79 12.83
N ASP A 180 -53.15 16.35 13.92
CA ASP A 180 -53.98 16.85 15.02
C ASP A 180 -54.84 18.03 14.55
N LEU A 181 -54.29 18.95 13.77
CA LEU A 181 -55.01 20.10 13.21
C LEU A 181 -56.03 19.69 12.15
N LEU A 182 -55.73 18.68 11.33
CA LEU A 182 -56.63 18.16 10.28
C LEU A 182 -57.95 17.61 10.87
N GLN A 183 -57.95 17.13 12.14
CA GLN A 183 -59.17 16.70 12.84
C GLN A 183 -60.13 17.87 13.09
N HIS A 184 -59.64 19.11 13.11
CA HIS A 184 -60.39 20.30 13.43
C HIS A 184 -60.66 21.17 12.19
N ASP A 185 -59.76 21.15 11.20
CA ASP A 185 -59.84 21.95 9.99
C ASP A 185 -59.28 21.23 8.77
N PRO A 186 -60.06 20.83 7.77
CA PRO A 186 -59.62 20.18 6.54
C PRO A 186 -58.67 21.02 5.66
N SER A 187 -58.55 22.31 5.90
CA SER A 187 -57.65 23.19 5.12
C SER A 187 -56.16 22.87 5.32
N TYR A 188 -55.81 22.16 6.39
CA TYR A 188 -54.44 21.69 6.65
C TYR A 188 -53.95 20.51 5.80
N LYS A 189 -54.85 19.86 5.04
CA LYS A 189 -54.52 18.71 4.20
C LYS A 189 -53.41 19.00 3.18
N PRO A 190 -53.40 20.09 2.42
CA PRO A 190 -52.36 20.37 1.44
C PRO A 190 -50.99 20.62 2.08
N GLU A 191 -50.93 21.16 3.31
CA GLU A 191 -49.71 21.37 4.05
C GLU A 191 -49.15 20.04 4.57
N LEU A 192 -50.01 19.15 5.05
CA LEU A 192 -49.61 17.80 5.45
C LEU A 192 -49.07 17.00 4.28
N GLU A 193 -49.73 17.04 3.12
CA GLU A 193 -49.26 16.39 1.89
C GLU A 193 -47.89 16.93 1.45
N ARG A 194 -47.64 18.23 1.57
CA ARG A 194 -46.33 18.86 1.31
C ARG A 194 -45.27 18.35 2.26
N ASN A 195 -45.54 18.29 3.57
CA ASN A 195 -44.58 17.81 4.55
C ASN A 195 -44.22 16.32 4.35
N ILE A 196 -45.19 15.51 3.91
CA ILE A 196 -44.95 14.09 3.55
C ILE A 196 -44.04 14.01 2.32
N ALA A 197 -44.33 14.76 1.26
CA ALA A 197 -43.51 14.78 0.05
C ALA A 197 -42.09 15.28 0.32
N GLU A 198 -41.91 16.27 1.21
CA GLU A 198 -40.59 16.74 1.66
C GLU A 198 -39.82 15.63 2.39
N LEU A 199 -40.50 14.86 3.26
CA LEU A 199 -39.89 13.75 3.97
C LEU A 199 -39.45 12.62 3.01
N ASP A 200 -40.31 12.24 2.05
CA ASP A 200 -40.00 11.23 1.04
C ASP A 200 -38.79 11.64 0.21
N GLN A 201 -38.75 12.90 -0.26
CA GLN A 201 -37.62 13.43 -1.00
C GLN A 201 -36.34 13.35 -0.17
N MET A 202 -36.39 13.72 1.12
CA MET A 202 -35.22 13.68 2.01
C MET A 202 -34.71 12.25 2.22
N ILE A 203 -35.60 11.28 2.39
CA ILE A 203 -35.25 9.85 2.50
C ILE A 203 -34.53 9.40 1.22
N ASP A 204 -35.04 9.73 0.04
CA ASP A 204 -34.45 9.39 -1.24
C ASP A 204 -33.06 10.02 -1.40
N GLU A 205 -32.86 11.25 -0.96
CA GLU A 205 -31.55 11.94 -0.99
C GLU A 205 -30.53 11.28 -0.06
N ILE A 206 -30.96 10.89 1.17
CA ILE A 206 -30.10 10.18 2.13
C ILE A 206 -29.70 8.81 1.58
N LEU A 207 -30.65 8.05 1.04
CA LEU A 207 -30.38 6.73 0.46
C LEU A 207 -29.45 6.83 -0.74
N LEU A 208 -29.64 7.83 -1.59
CA LEU A 208 -28.76 8.08 -2.73
C LEU A 208 -27.36 8.46 -2.27
N ALA A 209 -27.21 9.39 -1.34
CA ALA A 209 -25.92 9.79 -0.79
C ALA A 209 -25.16 8.61 -0.15
N SER A 210 -25.86 7.75 0.58
CA SER A 210 -25.31 6.52 1.18
C SER A 210 -24.82 5.54 0.11
N ARG A 211 -25.61 5.33 -0.96
CA ARG A 211 -25.25 4.43 -2.06
C ARG A 211 -24.04 4.96 -2.86
N LEU A 212 -24.03 6.26 -3.19
CA LEU A 212 -22.93 6.88 -3.95
C LEU A 212 -21.62 6.81 -3.18
N GLY A 213 -21.64 6.97 -1.85
CA GLY A 213 -20.46 6.82 -1.01
C GLY A 213 -19.86 5.40 -0.99
N ALA A 214 -20.67 4.36 -1.29
CA ALA A 214 -20.24 2.97 -1.32
C ALA A 214 -19.75 2.50 -2.71
N ILE A 215 -20.07 3.21 -3.79
CA ILE A 215 -19.70 2.83 -5.16
C ILE A 215 -18.26 3.23 -5.44
N GLN A 216 -17.36 2.23 -5.54
CA GLN A 216 -15.94 2.47 -5.89
C GLN A 216 -15.67 2.57 -7.39
N LYS A 217 -16.47 1.96 -8.24
CA LYS A 217 -16.38 2.05 -9.71
C LYS A 217 -17.79 2.02 -10.31
N PRO A 218 -18.29 3.16 -10.76
CA PRO A 218 -19.55 3.19 -11.48
C PRO A 218 -19.39 2.51 -12.85
N GLN A 219 -20.42 1.81 -13.30
CA GLN A 219 -20.53 1.39 -14.69
C GLN A 219 -20.93 2.61 -15.54
N LEU A 220 -19.93 3.40 -15.92
CA LEU A 220 -20.11 4.59 -16.78
C LEU A 220 -20.08 4.17 -18.25
N GLU A 221 -21.05 3.37 -18.69
CA GLU A 221 -21.04 2.78 -20.04
C GLU A 221 -21.85 3.60 -21.05
N GLU A 222 -22.81 4.40 -20.57
CA GLU A 222 -23.69 5.18 -21.42
C GLU A 222 -23.01 6.47 -21.90
N THR A 223 -23.29 6.83 -23.15
CA THR A 223 -22.91 8.12 -23.72
C THR A 223 -24.08 9.10 -23.53
N VAL A 224 -23.87 10.17 -22.76
CA VAL A 224 -24.90 11.12 -22.35
C VAL A 224 -24.57 12.51 -22.87
N ASP A 225 -25.51 13.11 -23.61
CA ASP A 225 -25.43 14.53 -23.99
C ASP A 225 -26.01 15.39 -22.86
N LEU A 226 -25.11 16.16 -22.22
CA LEU A 226 -25.46 17.02 -21.09
C LEU A 226 -26.39 18.18 -21.49
N LEU A 227 -26.30 18.68 -22.74
CA LEU A 227 -27.22 19.73 -23.20
C LEU A 227 -28.66 19.19 -23.30
N ALA A 228 -28.83 17.97 -23.81
CA ALA A 228 -30.14 17.34 -23.88
C ALA A 228 -30.72 17.09 -22.47
N VAL A 229 -29.89 16.59 -21.53
CA VAL A 229 -30.32 16.40 -20.13
C VAL A 229 -30.65 17.75 -19.47
N ALA A 230 -29.85 18.78 -19.69
CA ALA A 230 -30.13 20.11 -19.16
C ALA A 230 -31.44 20.70 -19.71
N ALA A 231 -31.73 20.50 -21.00
CA ALA A 231 -32.96 20.94 -21.61
C ALA A 231 -34.19 20.22 -21.04
N GLU A 232 -34.09 18.88 -20.84
CA GLU A 232 -35.19 18.09 -20.23
C GLU A 232 -35.49 18.51 -18.78
N GLU A 233 -34.42 18.69 -17.96
CA GLU A 233 -34.63 19.12 -16.58
C GLU A 233 -35.02 20.60 -16.49
N GLY A 234 -34.44 21.47 -17.35
CA GLY A 234 -34.77 22.88 -17.39
C GLY A 234 -36.23 23.18 -17.83
N ALA A 235 -36.82 22.32 -18.70
CA ALA A 235 -38.20 22.43 -19.13
C ALA A 235 -39.24 22.28 -18.03
N ARG A 236 -38.86 21.84 -16.84
CA ARG A 236 -39.70 21.71 -15.66
C ARG A 236 -39.84 23.02 -14.86
N TYR A 237 -39.10 24.06 -15.27
CA TYR A 237 -39.04 25.35 -14.58
C TYR A 237 -39.42 26.47 -15.60
N ASP A 238 -40.44 27.23 -15.30
CA ASP A 238 -40.96 28.26 -16.21
C ASP A 238 -39.97 29.41 -16.51
N ASP A 239 -39.09 29.72 -15.54
CA ASP A 239 -38.13 30.82 -15.62
C ASP A 239 -36.67 30.36 -15.90
N CYS A 240 -36.48 29.18 -16.49
CA CYS A 240 -35.19 28.62 -16.78
C CYS A 240 -34.80 28.68 -18.26
N ALA A 241 -33.74 29.40 -18.60
CA ALA A 241 -33.20 29.44 -19.97
C ALA A 241 -32.03 28.45 -20.07
N VAL A 242 -32.12 27.47 -20.98
CA VAL A 242 -31.05 26.54 -21.29
C VAL A 242 -30.41 26.83 -22.62
N GLY A 243 -29.08 26.89 -22.68
CA GLY A 243 -28.33 27.14 -23.90
C GLY A 243 -26.92 26.62 -23.86
N GLY A 244 -26.24 26.71 -25.01
CA GLY A 244 -24.85 26.27 -25.11
C GLY A 244 -24.59 25.36 -26.32
N SER A 245 -23.60 24.49 -26.21
CA SER A 245 -23.22 23.50 -27.21
C SER A 245 -23.35 22.07 -26.66
N THR A 246 -23.56 21.10 -27.53
CA THR A 246 -23.53 19.67 -27.22
C THR A 246 -22.24 19.29 -26.49
N ALA A 247 -22.36 18.67 -25.35
CA ALA A 247 -21.24 18.18 -24.58
C ALA A 247 -21.54 16.76 -24.11
N VAL A 248 -20.78 15.81 -24.64
CA VAL A 248 -21.00 14.39 -24.45
C VAL A 248 -20.02 13.82 -23.42
N VAL A 249 -20.54 13.12 -22.43
CA VAL A 249 -19.78 12.45 -21.39
C VAL A 249 -20.15 10.97 -21.29
N ARG A 250 -19.25 10.16 -20.75
CA ARG A 250 -19.61 8.80 -20.35
C ARG A 250 -20.15 8.83 -18.92
N GLY A 251 -21.34 8.28 -18.68
CA GLY A 251 -21.94 8.38 -17.38
C GLY A 251 -23.28 7.69 -17.22
N ASP A 252 -23.83 7.75 -16.02
CA ASP A 252 -25.19 7.34 -15.72
C ASP A 252 -26.14 8.52 -15.93
N ARG A 253 -27.00 8.42 -16.96
CA ARG A 253 -27.97 9.47 -17.31
C ARG A 253 -28.85 9.87 -16.12
N ARG A 254 -29.27 8.91 -15.27
CA ARG A 254 -30.16 9.18 -14.13
C ARG A 254 -29.44 10.04 -13.08
N LEU A 255 -28.17 9.73 -12.81
CA LEU A 255 -27.35 10.49 -11.87
C LEU A 255 -27.08 11.90 -12.40
N LEU A 256 -26.73 12.03 -13.70
CA LEU A 256 -26.48 13.32 -14.34
C LEU A 256 -27.75 14.18 -14.37
N SER A 257 -28.93 13.61 -14.65
CA SER A 257 -30.21 14.29 -14.52
C SER A 257 -30.48 14.77 -13.11
N ARG A 258 -30.21 13.92 -12.09
CA ARG A 258 -30.35 14.30 -10.68
C ARG A 258 -29.41 15.43 -10.29
N MET A 259 -28.17 15.40 -10.78
CA MET A 259 -27.18 16.47 -10.57
C MET A 259 -27.67 17.82 -11.06
N ILE A 260 -28.13 17.87 -12.31
CA ILE A 260 -28.66 19.11 -12.92
C ILE A 260 -29.90 19.58 -12.18
N ARG A 261 -30.83 18.68 -11.85
CA ARG A 261 -32.02 18.99 -11.08
C ARG A 261 -31.70 19.61 -9.73
N ASN A 262 -30.74 19.03 -8.98
CA ASN A 262 -30.32 19.58 -7.69
C ASN A 262 -29.74 20.99 -7.81
N LEU A 263 -29.02 21.31 -8.89
CA LEU A 263 -28.55 22.66 -9.16
C LEU A 263 -29.70 23.62 -9.48
N LEU A 264 -30.66 23.18 -10.27
CA LEU A 264 -31.87 23.98 -10.60
C LEU A 264 -32.77 24.22 -9.39
N ASP A 265 -32.98 23.19 -8.58
CA ASP A 265 -33.72 23.31 -7.30
C ASP A 265 -33.03 24.28 -6.34
N ASN A 266 -31.67 24.25 -6.30
CA ASN A 266 -30.89 25.18 -5.51
C ASN A 266 -31.09 26.64 -6.01
N ALA A 267 -30.98 26.86 -7.32
CA ALA A 267 -31.19 28.18 -7.93
C ALA A 267 -32.61 28.72 -7.67
N ARG A 268 -33.63 27.85 -7.68
CA ARG A 268 -35.02 28.24 -7.40
C ARG A 268 -35.26 28.55 -5.93
N ARG A 269 -34.70 27.78 -5.00
CA ARG A 269 -34.96 27.92 -3.56
C ARG A 269 -34.17 29.05 -2.91
N HIS A 270 -32.89 29.21 -3.31
CA HIS A 270 -31.93 30.10 -2.66
C HIS A 270 -31.43 31.23 -3.57
N GLY A 271 -31.73 31.15 -4.88
CA GLY A 271 -31.38 32.13 -5.87
C GLY A 271 -32.48 33.13 -6.18
N ALA A 272 -32.36 33.81 -7.31
CA ALA A 272 -33.39 34.71 -7.84
C ALA A 272 -33.42 34.61 -9.37
N PRO A 273 -34.57 34.87 -10.01
CA PRO A 273 -34.66 34.95 -11.48
C PRO A 273 -33.75 36.07 -12.04
N PRO A 274 -33.28 35.93 -13.29
CA PRO A 274 -33.46 34.78 -14.19
C PRO A 274 -32.51 33.60 -13.86
N VAL A 275 -32.98 32.37 -14.02
CA VAL A 275 -32.14 31.18 -13.94
C VAL A 275 -31.65 30.79 -15.34
N ARG A 276 -30.37 30.55 -15.48
CA ARG A 276 -29.77 30.15 -16.76
C ARG A 276 -28.88 28.92 -16.58
N VAL A 277 -29.05 27.95 -17.46
CA VAL A 277 -28.15 26.79 -17.59
C VAL A 277 -27.34 26.98 -18.88
N SER A 278 -26.02 26.86 -18.76
CA SER A 278 -25.10 26.89 -19.90
C SER A 278 -24.31 25.56 -19.91
N VAL A 279 -24.31 24.92 -21.08
CA VAL A 279 -23.50 23.70 -21.30
C VAL A 279 -22.51 24.00 -22.42
N ARG A 280 -21.24 23.67 -22.21
CA ARG A 280 -20.19 23.84 -23.21
C ARG A 280 -19.18 22.71 -23.12
N SER A 281 -18.53 22.43 -24.25
CA SER A 281 -17.39 21.51 -24.31
C SER A 281 -16.12 22.33 -24.40
N GLU A 282 -15.19 22.15 -23.47
CA GLU A 282 -13.90 22.85 -23.42
C GLU A 282 -12.78 21.79 -23.39
N LYS A 283 -12.01 21.71 -24.51
CA LYS A 283 -10.93 20.73 -24.68
C LYS A 283 -11.40 19.30 -24.36
N ASP A 284 -10.97 18.76 -23.21
CA ASP A 284 -11.30 17.41 -22.76
C ASP A 284 -12.35 17.37 -21.63
N GLN A 285 -13.07 18.48 -21.43
CA GLN A 285 -14.08 18.62 -20.38
C GLN A 285 -15.41 19.14 -20.92
N ALA A 286 -16.49 18.60 -20.37
CA ALA A 286 -17.82 19.15 -20.49
C ALA A 286 -18.11 19.99 -19.25
N VAL A 287 -18.52 21.22 -19.45
CA VAL A 287 -18.81 22.17 -18.38
C VAL A 287 -20.27 22.48 -18.35
N VAL A 288 -20.93 22.28 -17.22
CA VAL A 288 -22.30 22.67 -16.95
C VAL A 288 -22.29 23.79 -15.92
N GLU A 289 -22.92 24.91 -16.24
CA GLU A 289 -23.07 26.04 -15.33
C GLU A 289 -24.56 26.31 -15.08
N VAL A 290 -24.92 26.46 -13.83
CA VAL A 290 -26.23 26.93 -13.41
C VAL A 290 -26.04 28.25 -12.70
N MET A 291 -26.65 29.32 -13.27
CA MET A 291 -26.51 30.68 -12.83
C MET A 291 -27.86 31.24 -12.44
N ASP A 292 -27.92 32.02 -11.37
CA ASP A 292 -29.11 32.70 -10.90
C ASP A 292 -28.80 34.16 -10.47
N GLY A 293 -29.83 34.96 -10.31
CA GLY A 293 -29.74 36.38 -9.91
C GLY A 293 -29.59 36.59 -8.40
N GLY A 294 -29.34 35.52 -7.61
CA GLY A 294 -29.21 35.59 -6.16
C GLY A 294 -27.91 36.26 -5.69
N LYS A 295 -27.78 36.41 -4.39
CA LYS A 295 -26.60 37.05 -3.72
C LYS A 295 -25.31 36.29 -3.91
N GLY A 296 -25.36 35.02 -4.35
CA GLY A 296 -24.22 34.13 -4.46
C GLY A 296 -23.74 33.60 -3.10
N VAL A 297 -22.66 32.83 -3.14
CA VAL A 297 -22.06 32.20 -1.97
C VAL A 297 -20.82 32.98 -1.54
N PRO A 298 -20.71 33.40 -0.26
CA PRO A 298 -19.51 34.07 0.27
C PRO A 298 -18.26 33.22 0.07
N GLU A 299 -17.13 33.84 -0.18
CA GLU A 299 -15.88 33.16 -0.51
C GLU A 299 -15.45 32.13 0.53
N ALA A 300 -15.58 32.45 1.81
CA ALA A 300 -15.22 31.57 2.92
C ALA A 300 -16.12 30.32 3.05
N GLU A 301 -17.26 30.31 2.31
CA GLU A 301 -18.27 29.26 2.40
C GLU A 301 -18.35 28.39 1.12
N ARG A 302 -17.64 28.79 0.04
CA ARG A 302 -17.75 28.14 -1.28
C ARG A 302 -17.39 26.64 -1.28
N GLU A 303 -16.42 26.24 -0.46
CA GLU A 303 -16.08 24.83 -0.31
C GLU A 303 -17.06 24.09 0.60
N LYS A 304 -17.55 24.77 1.63
CA LYS A 304 -18.40 24.17 2.67
C LYS A 304 -19.81 23.87 2.17
N VAL A 305 -20.34 24.62 1.18
CA VAL A 305 -21.69 24.40 0.67
C VAL A 305 -21.91 23.03 0.01
N PHE A 306 -20.81 22.33 -0.34
CA PHE A 306 -20.85 20.96 -0.85
C PHE A 306 -20.73 19.90 0.26
N THR A 307 -20.60 20.31 1.54
CA THR A 307 -20.59 19.39 2.67
C THR A 307 -22.04 18.96 2.97
N PRO A 308 -22.31 17.65 3.17
CA PRO A 308 -23.66 17.18 3.51
C PRO A 308 -24.23 17.91 4.74
N PHE A 309 -25.49 18.32 4.64
CA PHE A 309 -26.25 19.05 5.69
C PHE A 309 -25.71 20.45 6.03
N TYR A 310 -24.75 20.95 5.26
CA TYR A 310 -24.26 22.32 5.46
C TYR A 310 -25.27 23.32 4.87
N ARG A 311 -25.50 24.40 5.62
CA ARG A 311 -26.43 25.49 5.26
C ARG A 311 -25.81 26.83 5.60
N LEU A 312 -26.04 27.84 4.77
CA LEU A 312 -25.63 29.21 5.06
C LEU A 312 -26.47 29.79 6.22
N ALA A 313 -25.86 30.67 7.00
CA ALA A 313 -26.54 31.32 8.12
C ALA A 313 -27.80 32.08 7.64
N GLY A 314 -28.94 31.74 8.24
CA GLY A 314 -30.22 32.34 7.88
C GLY A 314 -31.07 31.55 6.86
N ASP A 315 -30.50 30.44 6.34
CA ASP A 315 -31.25 29.58 5.43
C ASP A 315 -32.02 28.52 6.20
N THR A 316 -33.32 28.46 6.00
CA THR A 316 -34.25 27.58 6.74
C THR A 316 -34.87 26.49 5.87
N GLU A 317 -34.67 26.51 4.53
CA GLU A 317 -35.29 25.58 3.61
C GLU A 317 -34.31 24.53 3.09
N GLY A 318 -34.78 23.29 3.00
CA GLY A 318 -34.05 22.14 2.44
C GLY A 318 -33.08 21.45 3.41
N ALA A 319 -32.78 20.18 3.12
CA ALA A 319 -31.94 19.30 3.97
C ALA A 319 -30.45 19.55 3.87
N GLY A 320 -29.97 20.44 3.01
CA GLY A 320 -28.54 20.66 2.78
C GLY A 320 -27.82 19.47 2.12
N LEU A 321 -28.55 18.58 1.43
CA LEU A 321 -28.00 17.39 0.75
C LEU A 321 -27.81 17.61 -0.75
N GLY A 322 -28.59 18.51 -1.38
CA GLY A 322 -28.60 18.67 -2.84
C GLY A 322 -27.22 18.97 -3.46
N LEU A 323 -26.51 19.97 -2.94
CA LEU A 323 -25.16 20.31 -3.41
C LEU A 323 -24.11 19.25 -3.07
N ALA A 324 -24.24 18.57 -1.94
CA ALA A 324 -23.39 17.44 -1.61
C ALA A 324 -23.54 16.29 -2.61
N LEU A 325 -24.77 16.00 -3.03
CA LEU A 325 -25.06 15.03 -4.09
C LEU A 325 -24.48 15.47 -5.43
N VAL A 326 -24.55 16.76 -5.79
CA VAL A 326 -23.91 17.31 -6.99
C VAL A 326 -22.43 17.00 -7.00
N GLN A 327 -21.73 17.29 -5.90
CA GLN A 327 -20.29 17.01 -5.76
C GLN A 327 -19.97 15.52 -5.83
N GLN A 328 -20.76 14.67 -5.16
CA GLN A 328 -20.58 13.22 -5.21
C GLN A 328 -20.77 12.65 -6.61
N ILE A 329 -21.83 13.10 -7.31
CA ILE A 329 -22.10 12.66 -8.68
C ILE A 329 -21.01 13.15 -9.62
N ALA A 330 -20.55 14.39 -9.49
CA ALA A 330 -19.43 14.92 -10.30
C ALA A 330 -18.15 14.08 -10.09
N ARG A 331 -17.77 13.81 -8.85
CA ARG A 331 -16.60 12.98 -8.52
C ARG A 331 -16.71 11.54 -9.02
N LEU A 332 -17.91 10.96 -8.94
CA LEU A 332 -18.18 9.63 -9.48
C LEU A 332 -17.93 9.54 -10.99
N HIS A 333 -18.16 10.63 -11.72
CA HIS A 333 -17.90 10.78 -13.14
C HIS A 333 -16.49 11.33 -13.47
N GLY A 334 -15.58 11.37 -12.46
CA GLY A 334 -14.19 11.84 -12.64
C GLY A 334 -14.03 13.34 -12.74
N GLY A 335 -15.06 14.11 -12.35
CA GLY A 335 -15.08 15.56 -12.38
C GLY A 335 -15.19 16.21 -11.01
N GLU A 336 -15.55 17.48 -11.01
CA GLU A 336 -15.75 18.28 -9.79
C GLU A 336 -16.85 19.31 -9.95
N ALA A 337 -17.42 19.76 -8.81
CA ALA A 337 -18.35 20.87 -8.75
C ALA A 337 -17.75 22.01 -7.90
N VAL A 338 -17.88 23.24 -8.40
CA VAL A 338 -17.32 24.43 -7.74
C VAL A 338 -18.32 25.60 -7.80
N VAL A 339 -18.17 26.56 -6.89
CA VAL A 339 -18.84 27.86 -6.99
C VAL A 339 -17.94 28.80 -7.78
N ALA A 340 -18.38 29.23 -8.97
CA ALA A 340 -17.63 30.06 -9.92
C ALA A 340 -18.40 31.36 -10.25
N PRO A 341 -18.45 32.35 -9.34
CA PRO A 341 -19.20 33.57 -9.56
C PRO A 341 -18.71 34.35 -10.80
N LYS A 342 -19.64 34.91 -11.54
CA LYS A 342 -19.41 35.74 -12.70
C LYS A 342 -19.85 37.19 -12.44
N THR A 343 -19.34 38.14 -13.21
CA THR A 343 -19.68 39.55 -13.05
C THR A 343 -21.17 39.80 -13.10
N ASP A 344 -21.87 39.14 -14.06
CA ASP A 344 -23.31 39.29 -14.27
C ASP A 344 -24.15 38.31 -13.40
N TYR A 345 -23.51 37.27 -12.84
CA TYR A 345 -24.18 36.22 -12.03
C TYR A 345 -23.30 35.92 -10.81
N PRO A 346 -23.53 36.61 -9.67
CA PRO A 346 -22.80 36.35 -8.43
C PRO A 346 -23.04 34.93 -7.93
N SER A 347 -24.20 34.33 -8.22
CA SER A 347 -24.54 32.94 -7.96
C SER A 347 -24.31 32.12 -9.24
N CYS A 348 -23.25 31.35 -9.26
CA CYS A 348 -22.91 30.43 -10.34
C CYS A 348 -22.31 29.16 -9.77
N PHE A 349 -22.96 28.03 -10.02
CA PHE A 349 -22.44 26.70 -9.73
C PHE A 349 -21.98 26.05 -11.04
N GLN A 350 -20.75 25.61 -11.06
CA GLN A 350 -20.11 25.00 -12.21
C GLN A 350 -19.76 23.56 -11.92
N VAL A 351 -20.05 22.65 -12.85
CA VAL A 351 -19.64 21.25 -12.83
C VAL A 351 -18.79 20.98 -14.06
N CYS A 352 -17.59 20.46 -13.84
CA CYS A 352 -16.66 20.04 -14.90
C CYS A 352 -16.58 18.52 -14.92
N LEU A 353 -16.89 17.89 -16.05
CA LEU A 353 -16.81 16.44 -16.26
C LEU A 353 -15.90 16.10 -17.42
N PRO A 354 -15.10 15.02 -17.38
CA PRO A 354 -14.26 14.63 -18.52
C PRO A 354 -15.12 14.16 -19.70
N THR A 355 -14.73 14.55 -20.93
CA THR A 355 -15.40 14.11 -22.19
C THR A 355 -14.86 12.80 -22.71
N GLY A 356 -13.82 12.22 -22.09
CA GLY A 356 -13.20 10.93 -22.47
C GLY A 356 -13.49 9.82 -21.48
N ALA A 357 -13.10 8.59 -21.81
CA ALA A 357 -13.14 7.48 -20.87
C ALA A 357 -12.30 7.82 -19.64
N PRO A 358 -12.78 7.54 -18.41
CA PRO A 358 -11.90 7.66 -17.25
C PRO A 358 -10.66 6.77 -17.45
N ALA A 359 -9.48 7.34 -17.19
CA ALA A 359 -8.18 6.71 -17.36
C ALA A 359 -8.00 5.51 -16.41
#